data_2dea7d07dd4e5fb76a3e26946b5a4bf0
#
_entry.id   2dea7d07dd4e5fb76a3e26946b5a4bf0
#
_cell.length_a   1.000
_cell.length_b   1.000
_cell.length_c   1.000
_cell.angle_alpha   90.00
_cell.angle_beta   90.00
_cell.angle_gamma   90.00
#
_symmetry.space_group_name_H-M   'P 1'
#
loop_
_entity.id
_entity.type
_entity.pdbx_description
1 polymer ?
#
loop_
_entity_poly.entity_id
_entity_poly.type
_entity_poly.pdbx_seq_one_letter_code
_entity_poly.pdbx_strand_id
1 'polypeptide(L)'
;MKIIAGIFFAAVNLLYASMFGGPIDGTAWDVKVKQDGYFHWSSQNDTLIFHRGKAVIAGEIAKGYAPVVYDSNAENGATAFTLVLDGEGRDAVEWSGRVEGERIAGSVVVRGRDGRTQRFTFSGARKTG
;
A
#
# COMPACT_ATOMS: atom_id res chain seq x y z
N MET A 1 -20.86 -6.97 28.49
CA MET A 1 -19.53 -6.48 28.88
C MET A 1 -18.46 -6.80 27.86
N LYS A 2 -18.54 -7.91 27.12
CA LYS A 2 -17.58 -8.24 26.07
C LYS A 2 -17.52 -7.18 24.97
N ILE A 3 -18.66 -6.56 24.63
CA ILE A 3 -18.72 -5.55 23.58
C ILE A 3 -17.91 -4.31 23.97
N ILE A 4 -18.06 -3.85 25.21
CA ILE A 4 -17.34 -2.67 25.70
C ILE A 4 -15.83 -2.95 25.76
N ALA A 5 -15.44 -4.11 26.26
CA ALA A 5 -14.04 -4.50 26.32
C ALA A 5 -13.44 -4.62 24.91
N GLY A 6 -14.21 -5.18 23.97
CA GLY A 6 -13.77 -5.29 22.59
C GLY A 6 -13.57 -3.93 21.91
N ILE A 7 -14.48 -2.99 22.15
CA ILE A 7 -14.36 -1.63 21.60
C ILE A 7 -13.13 -0.92 22.17
N PHE A 8 -12.92 -1.02 23.47
CA PHE A 8 -11.76 -0.42 24.11
C PHE A 8 -10.45 -1.00 23.56
N PHE A 9 -10.40 -2.32 23.42
CA PHE A 9 -9.23 -2.99 22.89
C PHE A 9 -8.95 -2.57 21.44
N ALA A 10 -9.98 -2.45 20.62
CA ALA A 10 -9.85 -1.99 19.25
C ALA A 10 -9.34 -0.55 19.18
N ALA A 11 -9.81 0.33 20.08
CA ALA A 11 -9.34 1.72 20.14
C ALA A 11 -7.85 1.79 20.50
N VAL A 12 -7.41 0.99 21.46
CA VAL A 12 -5.98 0.93 21.84
C VAL A 12 -5.14 0.41 20.66
N ASN A 13 -5.61 -0.63 19.99
CA ASN A 13 -4.92 -1.16 18.82
C ASN A 13 -4.84 -0.14 17.68
N LEU A 14 -5.89 0.63 17.45
CA LEU A 14 -5.88 1.67 16.43
C LEU A 14 -4.86 2.75 16.74
N LEU A 15 -4.77 3.19 18.00
CA LEU A 15 -3.76 4.15 18.41
C LEU A 15 -2.35 3.61 18.22
N TYR A 16 -2.15 2.37 18.64
CA TYR A 16 -0.86 1.70 18.49
C TYR A 16 -0.48 1.54 17.03
N ALA A 17 -1.44 1.12 16.21
CA ALA A 17 -1.25 0.97 14.77
C ALA A 17 -0.89 2.29 14.10
N SER A 18 -1.55 3.40 14.49
CA SER A 18 -1.24 4.73 13.96
C SER A 18 0.20 5.15 14.26
N MET A 19 0.74 4.75 15.42
CA MET A 19 2.11 5.06 15.79
C MET A 19 3.14 4.20 15.05
N PHE A 20 2.80 2.96 14.71
CA PHE A 20 3.74 1.98 14.18
C PHE A 20 3.38 1.44 12.81
N GLY A 21 2.42 2.06 12.11
CA GLY A 21 2.07 1.70 10.73
C GLY A 21 0.93 0.71 10.58
N GLY A 22 0.50 0.02 11.65
CA GLY A 22 -0.68 -0.83 11.61
C GLY A 22 -0.39 -2.32 11.44
N PRO A 23 -1.48 -3.11 11.18
CA PRO A 23 -1.38 -4.58 11.18
C PRO A 23 -0.48 -5.18 10.11
N ILE A 24 -0.27 -4.48 9.01
CA ILE A 24 0.57 -4.97 7.92
C ILE A 24 2.02 -4.55 8.06
N ASP A 25 2.35 -3.79 9.08
CA ASP A 25 3.74 -3.37 9.30
C ASP A 25 4.64 -4.57 9.54
N GLY A 26 5.83 -4.55 8.95
CA GLY A 26 6.75 -5.67 9.00
C GLY A 26 6.55 -6.72 7.91
N THR A 27 5.69 -6.46 6.93
CA THR A 27 5.42 -7.40 5.84
C THR A 27 5.99 -6.90 4.52
N ALA A 28 6.30 -7.84 3.64
CA ALA A 28 6.78 -7.56 2.29
C ALA A 28 5.94 -8.36 1.28
N TRP A 29 5.73 -7.78 0.11
CA TRP A 29 4.82 -8.32 -0.89
C TRP A 29 5.44 -8.24 -2.27
N ASP A 30 5.38 -9.35 -3.01
CA ASP A 30 5.72 -9.38 -4.43
C ASP A 30 4.45 -9.17 -5.23
N VAL A 31 4.44 -8.14 -6.06
CA VAL A 31 3.26 -7.75 -6.80
C VAL A 31 3.55 -7.65 -8.29
N LYS A 32 2.51 -7.80 -9.09
CA LYS A 32 2.52 -7.52 -10.52
C LYS A 32 1.63 -6.33 -10.79
N VAL A 33 2.15 -5.37 -11.52
CA VAL A 33 1.48 -4.11 -11.82
C VAL A 33 1.14 -4.08 -13.30
N LYS A 34 -0.11 -3.82 -13.63
CA LYS A 34 -0.61 -3.75 -15.01
C LYS A 34 -1.32 -2.43 -15.23
N GLN A 35 -1.11 -1.81 -16.40
CA GLN A 35 -1.80 -0.59 -16.74
C GLN A 35 -3.23 -0.87 -17.18
N ASP A 36 -4.19 -0.10 -16.64
CA ASP A 36 -5.61 -0.23 -16.98
C ASP A 36 -5.89 0.28 -18.39
N GLY A 37 -6.85 -0.37 -19.04
CA GLY A 37 -7.37 0.10 -20.32
C GLY A 37 -6.53 -0.21 -21.54
N TYR A 38 -5.44 -0.92 -21.37
CA TYR A 38 -4.57 -1.33 -22.47
C TYR A 38 -4.41 -2.83 -22.53
N PHE A 39 -4.30 -3.35 -23.76
CA PHE A 39 -3.88 -4.74 -23.95
C PHE A 39 -2.37 -4.80 -23.74
N HIS A 40 -1.95 -4.79 -22.50
CA HIS A 40 -0.55 -4.99 -22.20
C HIS A 40 -0.30 -6.46 -21.88
N TRP A 41 0.49 -7.04 -22.69
CA TRP A 41 0.94 -8.44 -22.51
C TRP A 41 1.96 -8.54 -21.40
N SER A 42 2.58 -7.42 -21.04
CA SER A 42 3.61 -7.39 -20.00
C SER A 42 3.09 -6.71 -18.76
N SER A 43 3.33 -7.33 -17.63
CA SER A 43 3.17 -6.72 -16.32
C SER A 43 4.56 -6.45 -15.75
N GLN A 44 4.67 -5.43 -14.92
CA GLN A 44 5.90 -5.16 -14.20
C GLN A 44 5.84 -5.78 -12.82
N ASN A 45 6.93 -6.42 -12.41
CA ASN A 45 7.06 -6.93 -11.05
C ASN A 45 7.60 -5.82 -10.16
N ASP A 46 7.08 -5.76 -8.95
CA ASP A 46 7.54 -4.82 -7.94
C ASP A 46 7.46 -5.45 -6.57
N THR A 47 8.05 -4.81 -5.60
CA THR A 47 8.03 -5.26 -4.21
C THR A 47 7.58 -4.11 -3.33
N LEU A 48 6.56 -4.38 -2.52
CA LEU A 48 6.07 -3.48 -1.48
C LEU A 48 6.57 -3.95 -0.12
N ILE A 49 7.12 -3.04 0.65
CA ILE A 49 7.58 -3.34 2.01
C ILE A 49 6.95 -2.33 2.96
N PHE A 50 6.29 -2.82 4.00
CA PHE A 50 5.74 -2.00 5.08
C PHE A 50 6.62 -2.18 6.31
N HIS A 51 7.24 -1.11 6.77
CA HIS A 51 8.21 -1.18 7.85
C HIS A 51 8.24 0.11 8.65
N ARG A 52 8.00 -0.02 9.95
CA ARG A 52 8.03 1.10 10.91
C ARG A 52 7.17 2.27 10.47
N GLY A 53 5.95 1.98 10.03
CA GLY A 53 4.97 2.98 9.61
C GLY A 53 5.22 3.59 8.25
N LYS A 54 6.21 3.10 7.51
CA LYS A 54 6.53 3.59 6.18
C LYS A 54 6.42 2.48 5.16
N ALA A 55 6.11 2.87 3.93
CA ALA A 55 6.07 1.97 2.79
C ALA A 55 7.25 2.25 1.88
N VAL A 56 7.86 1.19 1.39
CA VAL A 56 8.93 1.21 0.40
C VAL A 56 8.45 0.42 -0.80
N ILE A 57 8.50 1.05 -1.97
CA ILE A 57 8.15 0.40 -3.23
C ILE A 57 9.43 0.39 -4.07
N ALA A 58 9.98 -0.80 -4.29
CA ALA A 58 11.31 -0.95 -4.86
C ALA A 58 11.47 -0.22 -6.20
N GLY A 59 10.48 -0.35 -7.10
CA GLY A 59 10.52 0.32 -8.39
C GLY A 59 10.46 1.84 -8.28
N GLU A 60 9.76 2.36 -7.29
CA GLU A 60 9.64 3.80 -7.08
C GLU A 60 10.91 4.37 -6.42
N ILE A 61 11.54 3.62 -5.52
CA ILE A 61 12.83 4.01 -4.95
C ILE A 61 13.87 4.16 -6.07
N ALA A 62 13.86 3.24 -7.02
CA ALA A 62 14.77 3.31 -8.17
C ALA A 62 14.55 4.56 -9.02
N LYS A 63 13.33 5.11 -9.01
CA LYS A 63 13.00 6.36 -9.71
C LYS A 63 13.28 7.60 -8.86
N GLY A 64 13.74 7.42 -7.63
CA GLY A 64 14.13 8.53 -6.75
C GLY A 64 13.10 8.92 -5.70
N TYR A 65 12.02 8.18 -5.54
CA TYR A 65 11.06 8.43 -4.47
C TYR A 65 11.58 7.87 -3.16
N ALA A 66 11.38 8.61 -2.08
CA ALA A 66 11.76 8.17 -0.74
C ALA A 66 10.65 7.31 -0.12
N PRO A 67 10.97 6.51 0.91
CA PRO A 67 9.94 5.85 1.70
C PRO A 67 8.94 6.85 2.27
N VAL A 68 7.67 6.49 2.31
CA VAL A 68 6.60 7.40 2.79
C VAL A 68 5.76 6.72 3.86
N VAL A 69 5.16 7.53 4.71
CA VAL A 69 4.19 7.06 5.69
C VAL A 69 2.96 6.55 4.94
N TYR A 70 2.40 5.43 5.40
CA TYR A 70 1.18 4.89 4.85
C TYR A 70 0.09 4.89 5.91
N ASP A 71 -1.16 4.99 5.47
CA ASP A 71 -2.33 4.85 6.32
C ASP A 71 -2.90 3.45 6.15
N SER A 72 -3.38 2.87 7.22
CA SER A 72 -4.02 1.57 7.18
C SER A 72 -5.26 1.54 8.05
N ASN A 73 -6.20 0.68 7.67
CA ASN A 73 -7.47 0.53 8.36
C ASN A 73 -7.93 -0.93 8.26
N ALA A 74 -8.21 -1.54 9.41
CA ALA A 74 -8.71 -2.91 9.44
C ALA A 74 -10.20 -2.93 9.10
N GLU A 75 -10.59 -3.80 8.15
CA GLU A 75 -11.96 -3.93 7.67
C GLU A 75 -12.30 -5.41 7.46
N ASN A 76 -13.20 -5.95 8.27
CA ASN A 76 -13.78 -7.28 8.04
C ASN A 76 -12.75 -8.37 7.68
N GLY A 77 -11.67 -8.46 8.45
CA GLY A 77 -10.63 -9.46 8.22
C GLY A 77 -9.59 -9.09 7.18
N ALA A 78 -9.70 -7.92 6.59
CA ALA A 78 -8.72 -7.39 5.65
C ALA A 78 -8.14 -6.09 6.21
N THR A 79 -7.03 -5.64 5.64
CA THR A 79 -6.44 -4.35 5.97
C THR A 79 -6.37 -3.50 4.71
N ALA A 80 -7.09 -2.39 4.70
CA ALA A 80 -6.99 -1.41 3.63
C ALA A 80 -5.81 -0.48 3.91
N PHE A 81 -5.11 -0.06 2.87
CA PHE A 81 -4.00 0.88 3.03
C PHE A 81 -3.98 1.89 1.88
N THR A 82 -3.41 3.05 2.16
CA THR A 82 -3.14 4.09 1.16
C THR A 82 -1.80 4.73 1.44
N LEU A 83 -1.12 5.13 0.38
CA LEU A 83 0.10 5.91 0.48
C LEU A 83 0.23 6.79 -0.75
N VAL A 84 0.91 7.91 -0.60
CA VAL A 84 1.17 8.83 -1.70
C VAL A 84 2.67 9.10 -1.76
N LEU A 85 3.26 8.77 -2.89
CA LEU A 85 4.64 9.14 -3.19
C LEU A 85 4.59 10.50 -3.89
N ASP A 86 5.17 11.48 -3.28
CA ASP A 86 5.19 12.82 -3.80
C ASP A 86 6.61 13.38 -3.64
N GLY A 87 7.19 13.79 -4.73
CA GLY A 87 8.52 14.35 -4.73
C GLY A 87 8.53 15.65 -5.49
N GLU A 88 9.33 16.60 -5.02
CA GLU A 88 9.48 17.88 -5.69
C GLU A 88 9.91 17.66 -7.15
N GLY A 89 9.12 18.21 -8.07
CA GLY A 89 9.39 18.07 -9.49
C GLY A 89 9.08 16.70 -10.08
N ARG A 90 8.36 15.84 -9.34
CA ARG A 90 8.02 14.48 -9.79
C ARG A 90 6.50 14.31 -9.87
N ASP A 91 6.08 13.27 -10.57
CA ASP A 91 4.68 12.88 -10.60
C ASP A 91 4.25 12.39 -9.21
N ALA A 92 3.01 12.63 -8.85
CA ALA A 92 2.44 12.05 -7.63
C ALA A 92 1.94 10.65 -7.93
N VAL A 93 2.28 9.69 -7.07
CA VAL A 93 1.92 8.28 -7.25
C VAL A 93 1.16 7.83 -6.01
N GLU A 94 -0.10 7.46 -6.19
CA GLU A 94 -0.96 7.00 -5.09
C GLU A 94 -1.20 5.51 -5.22
N TRP A 95 -0.83 4.78 -4.18
CA TRP A 95 -1.10 3.35 -4.04
C TRP A 95 -2.22 3.16 -3.03
N SER A 96 -3.22 2.40 -3.38
CA SER A 96 -4.27 2.01 -2.45
C SER A 96 -4.65 0.57 -2.69
N GLY A 97 -4.86 -0.18 -1.62
CA GLY A 97 -5.15 -1.58 -1.76
C GLY A 97 -5.63 -2.22 -0.48
N ARG A 98 -5.74 -3.54 -0.54
CA ARG A 98 -6.18 -4.37 0.58
C ARG A 98 -5.27 -5.57 0.70
N VAL A 99 -4.95 -5.89 1.94
CA VAL A 99 -4.27 -7.12 2.31
C VAL A 99 -5.31 -8.04 2.94
N GLU A 100 -5.40 -9.26 2.44
CA GLU A 100 -6.32 -10.27 2.95
C GLU A 100 -5.57 -11.60 2.98
N GLY A 101 -5.21 -12.06 4.19
CA GLY A 101 -4.36 -13.22 4.36
C GLY A 101 -3.00 -13.02 3.72
N GLU A 102 -2.64 -13.92 2.82
CA GLU A 102 -1.36 -13.89 2.10
C GLU A 102 -1.46 -13.17 0.76
N ARG A 103 -2.56 -12.48 0.50
CA ARG A 103 -2.82 -11.81 -0.77
C ARG A 103 -2.93 -10.30 -0.60
N ILE A 104 -2.48 -9.58 -1.62
CA ILE A 104 -2.59 -8.13 -1.71
C ILE A 104 -3.11 -7.77 -3.11
N ALA A 105 -3.97 -6.76 -3.17
CA ALA A 105 -4.46 -6.25 -4.44
C ALA A 105 -4.89 -4.80 -4.30
N GLY A 106 -4.85 -4.06 -5.38
CA GLY A 106 -5.28 -2.67 -5.35
C GLY A 106 -5.00 -1.94 -6.65
N SER A 107 -4.87 -0.62 -6.54
CA SER A 107 -4.67 0.26 -7.68
C SER A 107 -3.56 1.26 -7.42
N VAL A 108 -2.98 1.72 -8.51
CA VAL A 108 -1.97 2.78 -8.52
C VAL A 108 -2.46 3.87 -9.46
N VAL A 109 -2.47 5.10 -8.99
CA VAL A 109 -2.84 6.25 -9.80
C VAL A 109 -1.63 7.17 -9.88
N VAL A 110 -1.16 7.41 -11.09
CA VAL A 110 -0.05 8.33 -11.34
C VAL A 110 -0.64 9.62 -11.89
N ARG A 111 -0.40 10.72 -11.18
CA ARG A 111 -0.83 12.05 -11.60
C ARG A 111 0.38 12.78 -12.12
N GLY A 112 0.44 12.92 -13.44
CA GLY A 112 1.54 13.60 -14.09
C GLY A 112 1.52 15.10 -13.86
N ARG A 113 2.68 15.70 -13.93
CA ARG A 113 2.83 17.16 -13.86
C ARG A 113 2.12 17.89 -14.97
N ASP A 114 1.86 17.21 -16.08
CA ASP A 114 1.13 17.73 -17.23
C ASP A 114 -0.40 17.61 -17.08
N GLY A 115 -0.87 17.13 -15.93
CA GLY A 115 -2.29 16.92 -15.66
C GLY A 115 -2.83 15.59 -16.13
N ARG A 116 -2.03 14.76 -16.78
CA ARG A 116 -2.46 13.43 -17.22
C ARG A 116 -2.49 12.46 -16.05
N THR A 117 -3.51 11.61 -16.05
CA THR A 117 -3.67 10.59 -15.02
C THR A 117 -3.57 9.21 -15.66
N GLN A 118 -2.72 8.36 -15.09
CA GLN A 118 -2.58 6.97 -15.53
C GLN A 118 -3.00 6.07 -14.37
N ARG A 119 -3.71 5.00 -14.68
CA ARG A 119 -4.19 4.04 -13.69
C ARG A 119 -3.61 2.67 -13.96
N PHE A 120 -3.26 2.00 -12.88
CA PHE A 120 -2.71 0.65 -12.90
C PHE A 120 -3.43 -0.16 -11.84
N THR A 121 -3.46 -1.47 -12.01
CA THR A 121 -3.87 -2.41 -10.95
C THR A 121 -2.69 -3.25 -10.55
N PHE A 122 -2.68 -3.69 -9.31
CA PHE A 122 -1.65 -4.61 -8.85
C PHE A 122 -2.28 -5.74 -8.04
N SER A 123 -1.62 -6.87 -8.05
CA SER A 123 -1.98 -8.00 -7.22
C SER A 123 -0.73 -8.82 -6.94
N GLY A 124 -0.72 -9.51 -5.83
CA GLY A 124 0.43 -10.30 -5.46
C GLY A 124 0.24 -11.12 -4.21
N ALA A 125 1.35 -11.60 -3.70
CA ALA A 125 1.37 -12.48 -2.54
C ALA A 125 2.46 -12.04 -1.58
N ARG A 126 2.27 -12.41 -0.30
CA ARG A 126 3.23 -12.13 0.74
C ARG A 126 4.54 -12.84 0.46
N LYS A 127 5.60 -12.09 0.59
CA LYS A 127 6.95 -12.63 0.45
C LYS A 127 7.28 -13.41 1.72
N THR A 128 7.63 -14.68 1.55
CA THR A 128 8.00 -15.56 2.66
C THR A 128 9.51 -15.74 2.67
N GLY A 129 10.06 -15.73 3.85
CA GLY A 129 11.49 -15.99 4.00
C GLY A 129 12.20 -15.04 4.88
#